data_9f0ce10715cdcfeaf59f8067f7e974d0
#
_entry.id   9f0ce10715cdcfeaf59f8067f7e974d0
#
_cell.length_a   1.000
_cell.length_b   1.000
_cell.length_c   1.000
_cell.angle_alpha   90.00
_cell.angle_beta   90.00
_cell.angle_gamma   90.00
#
_symmetry.space_group_name_H-M   'P 1'
#
loop_
_entity.id
_entity.type
_entity.pdbx_description
1 polymer ?
#
loop_
_entity_poly.entity_id
_entity_poly.type
_entity_poly.pdbx_seq_one_letter_code
_entity_poly.pdbx_strand_id
1 'polypeptide(L)'
;MAAGWARFAHRFGAYYRSSEFWSPPRLKTREWMFIPFGGAPPIRHKGFSDLQSVRQFLSERAMHSCFYSTAYWERPFEMKMADKNWLGADLIFDLDGDHLPGVTDRDFPGMLEVIHEQAWSLWNDFLEPEFGFQEKFLQVTFSGHRGFHLHYRDPALFHLDSEARREMVSYIRGEG
;
A
#
# COMPACT_ATOMS: atom_id res chain seq x y z
N MET A 1 2.97 25.07 -12.82
CA MET A 1 1.78 24.28 -12.47
C MET A 1 0.54 24.99 -12.97
N ALA A 2 -0.40 24.29 -13.62
CA ALA A 2 -1.67 24.90 -13.97
C ALA A 2 -2.40 25.36 -12.70
N ALA A 3 -3.11 26.50 -12.76
CA ALA A 3 -3.76 27.14 -11.60
C ALA A 3 -4.68 26.19 -10.78
N GLY A 4 -5.29 25.19 -11.44
CA GLY A 4 -6.12 24.18 -10.76
C GLY A 4 -5.34 23.32 -9.78
N TRP A 5 -4.16 22.85 -10.13
CA TRP A 5 -3.34 21.99 -9.26
C TRP A 5 -2.80 22.72 -8.04
N ALA A 6 -2.53 24.02 -8.13
CA ALA A 6 -2.06 24.85 -7.01
C ALA A 6 -3.11 24.89 -5.88
N ARG A 7 -4.39 24.99 -6.24
CA ARG A 7 -5.49 24.97 -5.25
C ARG A 7 -5.61 23.62 -4.54
N PHE A 8 -5.48 22.51 -5.26
CA PHE A 8 -5.46 21.16 -4.67
C PHE A 8 -4.24 20.99 -3.75
N ALA A 9 -3.05 21.33 -4.23
CA ALA A 9 -1.83 21.25 -3.44
C ALA A 9 -1.94 22.03 -2.13
N HIS A 10 -2.53 23.23 -2.15
CA HIS A 10 -2.75 24.02 -0.93
C HIS A 10 -3.68 23.29 0.06
N ARG A 11 -4.79 22.72 -0.42
CA ARG A 11 -5.74 21.97 0.43
C ARG A 11 -5.11 20.72 1.03
N PHE A 12 -4.35 19.95 0.24
CA PHE A 12 -3.63 18.78 0.72
C PHE A 12 -2.57 19.14 1.75
N GLY A 13 -1.80 20.22 1.51
CA GLY A 13 -0.82 20.69 2.48
C GLY A 13 -1.46 21.12 3.81
N ALA A 14 -2.62 21.77 3.76
CA ALA A 14 -3.39 22.12 4.97
C ALA A 14 -3.89 20.86 5.68
N TYR A 15 -4.42 19.90 4.96
CA TYR A 15 -4.85 18.61 5.50
C TYR A 15 -3.73 17.89 6.23
N TYR A 16 -2.57 17.71 5.61
CA TYR A 16 -1.42 17.04 6.23
C TYR A 16 -0.86 17.76 7.46
N ARG A 17 -1.03 19.10 7.57
CA ARG A 17 -0.64 19.82 8.78
C ARG A 17 -1.54 19.54 9.98
N SER A 18 -2.84 19.40 9.76
CA SER A 18 -3.84 19.33 10.82
C SER A 18 -4.39 17.93 11.09
N SER A 19 -4.32 17.02 10.12
CA SER A 19 -4.91 15.69 10.25
C SER A 19 -3.98 14.74 10.98
N GLU A 20 -4.56 13.90 11.81
CA GLU A 20 -3.90 12.71 12.32
C GLU A 20 -3.91 11.63 11.25
N PHE A 21 -2.82 10.92 11.10
CA PHE A 21 -2.75 9.75 10.25
C PHE A 21 -1.87 8.68 10.89
N TRP A 22 -2.21 7.47 10.53
CA TRP A 22 -1.59 6.29 11.09
C TRP A 22 -0.14 6.11 10.61
N SER A 23 0.72 5.67 11.53
CA SER A 23 2.11 5.35 11.21
C SER A 23 2.24 3.89 10.78
N PRO A 24 2.78 3.59 9.61
CA PRO A 24 3.04 2.20 9.26
C PRO A 24 4.07 1.60 10.21
N PRO A 25 3.92 0.31 10.58
CA PRO A 25 4.91 -0.38 11.39
C PRO A 25 6.30 -0.33 10.74
N ARG A 26 7.34 -0.24 11.57
CA ARG A 26 8.75 -0.18 11.12
C ARG A 26 9.02 0.95 10.11
N LEU A 27 8.41 2.12 10.30
CA LEU A 27 8.49 3.27 9.40
C LEU A 27 9.92 3.56 8.93
N LYS A 28 10.91 3.49 9.81
CA LYS A 28 12.32 3.80 9.52
C LYS A 28 12.96 2.88 8.48
N THR A 29 12.43 1.69 8.32
CA THR A 29 12.95 0.67 7.39
C THR A 29 12.18 0.63 6.07
N ARG A 30 11.26 1.55 5.86
CA ARG A 30 10.46 1.59 4.63
C ARG A 30 10.98 2.61 3.64
N GLU A 31 11.02 2.22 2.38
CA GLU A 31 11.15 3.17 1.27
C GLU A 31 9.83 3.86 1.04
N TRP A 32 9.88 5.15 0.81
CA TRP A 32 8.72 5.96 0.46
C TRP A 32 8.83 6.49 -0.96
N MET A 33 7.67 6.52 -1.62
CA MET A 33 7.50 7.10 -2.95
C MET A 33 6.33 8.09 -2.94
N PHE A 34 6.49 9.18 -3.65
CA PHE A 34 5.48 10.23 -3.76
C PHE A 34 5.25 10.61 -5.20
N ILE A 35 3.98 10.82 -5.56
CA ILE A 35 3.59 11.35 -6.86
C ILE A 35 3.17 12.81 -6.68
N PRO A 36 3.88 13.77 -7.27
CA PRO A 36 3.52 15.18 -7.21
C PRO A 36 2.26 15.48 -8.01
N PHE A 37 1.55 16.56 -7.65
CA PHE A 37 0.51 17.12 -8.52
C PHE A 37 1.11 17.67 -9.82
N GLY A 38 0.31 17.64 -10.91
CA GLY A 38 0.67 18.27 -12.17
C GLY A 38 1.59 17.47 -13.08
N GLY A 39 1.73 16.15 -12.85
CA GLY A 39 2.44 15.26 -13.77
C GLY A 39 3.96 15.30 -13.67
N ALA A 40 4.52 15.87 -12.61
CA ALA A 40 5.96 15.77 -12.37
C ALA A 40 6.37 14.33 -12.03
N PRO A 41 7.63 13.93 -12.31
CA PRO A 41 8.11 12.58 -12.05
C PRO A 41 7.95 12.18 -10.58
N PRO A 42 7.71 10.86 -10.29
CA PRO A 42 7.65 10.36 -8.93
C PRO A 42 8.96 10.61 -8.17
N ILE A 43 8.83 10.99 -6.90
CA ILE A 43 9.95 11.12 -5.97
C ILE A 43 10.10 9.79 -5.25
N ARG A 44 11.22 9.10 -5.47
CA ARG A 44 11.49 7.76 -4.92
C ARG A 44 12.68 7.78 -3.96
N HIS A 45 12.96 6.62 -3.36
CA HIS A 45 14.13 6.39 -2.50
C HIS A 45 14.17 7.35 -1.31
N LYS A 46 13.01 7.59 -0.68
CA LYS A 46 12.92 8.37 0.54
C LYS A 46 12.83 7.46 1.75
N GLY A 47 13.59 7.80 2.79
CA GLY A 47 13.50 7.22 4.12
C GLY A 47 13.19 8.31 5.14
N PHE A 48 12.48 7.97 6.19
CA PHE A 48 12.13 8.90 7.27
C PHE A 48 12.44 8.28 8.63
N SER A 49 12.82 9.12 9.58
CA SER A 49 13.11 8.70 10.95
C SER A 49 11.85 8.49 11.79
N ASP A 50 10.78 9.19 11.45
CA ASP A 50 9.54 9.23 12.22
C ASP A 50 8.37 9.77 11.40
N LEU A 51 7.16 9.64 11.94
CA LEU A 51 5.94 10.11 11.29
C LEU A 51 5.88 11.63 11.16
N GLN A 52 6.50 12.37 12.08
CA GLN A 52 6.52 13.82 12.02
C GLN A 52 7.29 14.33 10.80
N SER A 53 8.41 13.68 10.47
CA SER A 53 9.19 13.97 9.27
C SER A 53 8.39 13.68 7.97
N VAL A 54 7.61 12.60 7.95
CA VAL A 54 6.68 12.32 6.83
C VAL A 54 5.61 13.42 6.72
N ARG A 55 4.99 13.78 7.85
CA ARG A 55 3.99 14.84 7.92
C ARG A 55 4.53 16.18 7.42
N GLN A 56 5.71 16.55 7.87
CA GLN A 56 6.37 17.77 7.43
C GLN A 56 6.58 17.75 5.91
N PHE A 57 7.15 16.69 5.38
CA PHE A 57 7.37 16.54 3.94
C PHE A 57 6.07 16.68 3.13
N LEU A 58 5.00 16.02 3.55
CA LEU A 58 3.69 16.07 2.88
C LEU A 58 3.03 17.43 3.00
N SER A 59 3.16 18.12 4.16
CA SER A 59 2.57 19.44 4.38
C SER A 59 3.26 20.54 3.57
N GLU A 60 4.57 20.44 3.35
CA GLU A 60 5.37 21.41 2.60
C GLU A 60 5.24 21.20 1.08
N ARG A 61 5.20 19.94 0.64
CA ARG A 61 5.25 19.62 -0.79
C ARG A 61 3.90 19.25 -1.40
N ALA A 62 2.93 18.87 -0.57
CA ALA A 62 1.56 18.55 -0.98
C ALA A 62 1.51 17.56 -2.16
N MET A 63 1.75 16.27 -1.91
CA MET A 63 1.76 15.24 -2.93
C MET A 63 0.36 14.76 -3.30
N HIS A 64 0.18 14.38 -4.57
CA HIS A 64 -1.04 13.73 -5.05
C HIS A 64 -1.23 12.35 -4.41
N SER A 65 -0.16 11.55 -4.37
CA SER A 65 -0.17 10.21 -3.78
C SER A 65 1.09 9.97 -2.96
N CYS A 66 0.94 9.14 -1.92
CA CYS A 66 2.00 8.76 -1.00
C CYS A 66 1.96 7.25 -0.83
N PHE A 67 3.10 6.61 -1.03
CA PHE A 67 3.26 5.16 -0.93
C PHE A 67 4.42 4.82 0.00
N TYR A 68 4.32 3.70 0.69
CA TYR A 68 5.44 3.09 1.38
C TYR A 68 5.63 1.64 0.95
N SER A 69 6.88 1.15 1.00
CA SER A 69 7.19 -0.20 0.56
C SER A 69 6.58 -1.27 1.47
N THR A 70 6.15 -2.38 0.89
CA THR A 70 5.82 -3.60 1.63
C THR A 70 7.06 -4.21 2.26
N ALA A 71 8.19 -4.09 1.58
CA ALA A 71 9.49 -4.54 2.05
C ALA A 71 10.09 -3.61 3.11
N TYR A 72 10.86 -4.22 3.99
CA TYR A 72 11.70 -3.57 4.98
C TYR A 72 13.16 -3.58 4.51
N TRP A 73 13.81 -2.44 4.63
CA TRP A 73 15.18 -2.23 4.18
C TRP A 73 16.04 -1.68 5.31
N GLU A 74 17.27 -2.13 5.41
CA GLU A 74 18.23 -1.50 6.33
C GLU A 74 18.52 -0.06 5.91
N ARG A 75 18.67 0.15 4.59
CA ARG A 75 18.96 1.46 3.98
C ARG A 75 17.92 1.81 2.92
N PRO A 76 16.71 2.23 3.33
CA PRO A 76 15.58 2.45 2.39
C PRO A 76 15.82 3.56 1.36
N PHE A 77 16.73 4.48 1.63
CA PHE A 77 17.06 5.63 0.78
C PHE A 77 18.08 5.34 -0.33
N GLU A 78 18.70 4.16 -0.31
CA GLU A 78 19.65 3.80 -1.36
C GLU A 78 18.98 3.67 -2.73
N MET A 79 19.70 4.09 -3.78
CA MET A 79 19.18 4.07 -5.15
C MET A 79 19.18 2.66 -5.75
N LYS A 80 20.20 1.87 -5.46
CA LYS A 80 20.35 0.51 -5.98
C LYS A 80 19.71 -0.48 -5.02
N MET A 81 18.93 -1.40 -5.55
CA MET A 81 18.26 -2.44 -4.75
C MET A 81 19.23 -3.29 -3.94
N ALA A 82 20.39 -3.64 -4.53
CA ALA A 82 21.42 -4.43 -3.87
C ALA A 82 22.01 -3.74 -2.63
N ASP A 83 22.03 -2.41 -2.62
CA ASP A 83 22.60 -1.62 -1.53
C ASP A 83 21.62 -1.38 -0.39
N LYS A 84 20.31 -1.65 -0.61
CA LYS A 84 19.26 -1.44 0.39
C LYS A 84 19.31 -2.43 1.56
N ASN A 85 19.85 -3.61 1.36
CA ASN A 85 19.83 -4.74 2.28
C ASN A 85 18.43 -5.11 2.78
N TRP A 86 17.82 -6.13 2.18
CA TRP A 86 16.47 -6.58 2.47
C TRP A 86 16.37 -7.23 3.87
N LEU A 87 15.39 -6.81 4.66
CA LEU A 87 15.17 -7.30 6.02
C LEU A 87 13.89 -8.16 6.16
N GLY A 88 13.10 -8.27 5.11
CA GLY A 88 11.81 -8.94 5.11
C GLY A 88 10.72 -8.08 4.47
N ALA A 89 9.50 -8.56 4.46
CA ALA A 89 8.36 -7.81 3.93
C ALA A 89 7.05 -8.21 4.59
N ASP A 90 6.09 -7.26 4.62
CA ASP A 90 4.68 -7.60 4.88
C ASP A 90 4.16 -8.49 3.74
N LEU A 91 3.19 -9.33 4.04
CA LEU A 91 2.38 -9.96 3.01
C LEU A 91 1.20 -9.06 2.74
N ILE A 92 1.00 -8.68 1.47
CA ILE A 92 -0.10 -7.81 1.06
C ILE A 92 -0.82 -8.44 -0.11
N PHE A 93 -2.13 -8.57 0.02
CA PHE A 93 -3.03 -8.94 -1.08
C PHE A 93 -3.71 -7.65 -1.55
N ASP A 94 -3.50 -7.34 -2.81
CA ASP A 94 -4.06 -6.17 -3.48
C ASP A 94 -5.22 -6.62 -4.36
N LEU A 95 -6.43 -6.24 -3.99
CA LEU A 95 -7.65 -6.54 -4.73
C LEU A 95 -8.11 -5.27 -5.43
N ASP A 96 -7.98 -5.25 -6.75
CA ASP A 96 -8.33 -4.10 -7.59
C ASP A 96 -9.46 -4.44 -8.57
N GLY A 97 -10.40 -3.52 -8.71
CA GLY A 97 -11.56 -3.64 -9.60
C GLY A 97 -11.30 -3.38 -11.08
N ASP A 98 -10.10 -3.00 -11.47
CA ASP A 98 -9.78 -2.60 -12.84
C ASP A 98 -10.01 -3.70 -13.89
N HIS A 99 -10.03 -4.96 -13.47
CA HIS A 99 -10.09 -6.12 -14.37
C HIS A 99 -11.27 -7.05 -14.12
N LEU A 100 -12.25 -6.61 -13.33
CA LEU A 100 -13.43 -7.44 -13.05
C LEU A 100 -14.39 -7.48 -14.25
N PRO A 101 -14.77 -8.68 -14.73
CA PRO A 101 -15.74 -8.81 -15.80
C PRO A 101 -17.09 -8.20 -15.41
N GLY A 102 -17.65 -7.36 -16.29
CA GLY A 102 -18.98 -6.75 -16.08
C GLY A 102 -18.99 -5.51 -15.18
N VAL A 103 -17.87 -5.14 -14.59
CA VAL A 103 -17.73 -3.93 -13.79
C VAL A 103 -17.27 -2.77 -14.66
N THR A 104 -17.90 -1.62 -14.52
CA THR A 104 -17.54 -0.41 -15.25
C THR A 104 -17.29 0.73 -14.28
N ASP A 105 -16.40 1.67 -14.66
CA ASP A 105 -16.13 2.90 -13.89
C ASP A 105 -17.38 3.74 -13.58
N ARG A 106 -18.49 3.45 -14.29
CA ARG A 106 -19.76 4.17 -14.12
C ARG A 106 -20.55 3.70 -12.90
N ASP A 107 -20.32 2.48 -12.44
CA ASP A 107 -20.96 1.91 -11.25
C ASP A 107 -19.92 1.64 -10.14
N PHE A 108 -19.39 2.73 -9.60
CA PHE A 108 -18.41 2.67 -8.53
C PHE A 108 -18.90 1.96 -7.25
N PRO A 109 -20.17 2.18 -6.76
CA PRO A 109 -20.69 1.45 -5.61
C PRO A 109 -20.77 -0.06 -5.86
N GLY A 110 -21.33 -0.49 -7.01
CA GLY A 110 -21.43 -1.92 -7.34
C GLY A 110 -20.07 -2.57 -7.51
N MET A 111 -19.10 -1.85 -8.06
CA MET A 111 -17.72 -2.32 -8.12
C MET A 111 -17.14 -2.56 -6.72
N LEU A 112 -17.32 -1.62 -5.79
CA LEU A 112 -16.83 -1.77 -4.43
C LEU A 112 -17.48 -2.93 -3.68
N GLU A 113 -18.77 -3.20 -3.90
CA GLU A 113 -19.45 -4.36 -3.32
C GLU A 113 -18.80 -5.67 -3.78
N VAL A 114 -18.58 -5.83 -5.09
CA VAL A 114 -17.95 -7.03 -5.65
C VAL A 114 -16.54 -7.24 -5.07
N ILE A 115 -15.72 -6.18 -5.01
CA ILE A 115 -14.36 -6.31 -4.47
C ILE A 115 -14.37 -6.56 -2.97
N HIS A 116 -15.31 -5.97 -2.24
CA HIS A 116 -15.50 -6.25 -0.82
C HIS A 116 -15.86 -7.72 -0.58
N GLU A 117 -16.76 -8.28 -1.37
CA GLU A 117 -17.09 -9.71 -1.32
C GLU A 117 -15.86 -10.58 -1.62
N GLN A 118 -15.07 -10.23 -2.63
CA GLN A 118 -13.84 -10.95 -2.95
C GLN A 118 -12.81 -10.87 -1.82
N ALA A 119 -12.66 -9.71 -1.19
CA ALA A 119 -11.77 -9.54 -0.03
C ALA A 119 -12.24 -10.40 1.15
N TRP A 120 -13.53 -10.45 1.38
CA TRP A 120 -14.17 -11.30 2.39
C TRP A 120 -13.94 -12.78 2.11
N SER A 121 -14.20 -13.24 0.87
CA SER A 121 -13.96 -14.63 0.45
C SER A 121 -12.48 -15.01 0.55
N LEU A 122 -11.58 -14.14 0.12
CA LEU A 122 -10.14 -14.38 0.26
C LEU A 122 -9.76 -14.67 1.71
N TRP A 123 -10.28 -13.91 2.66
CA TRP A 123 -10.00 -14.13 4.07
C TRP A 123 -10.67 -15.41 4.59
N ASN A 124 -11.98 -15.56 4.42
CA ASN A 124 -12.76 -16.61 5.05
C ASN A 124 -12.64 -17.99 4.39
N ASP A 125 -12.38 -18.03 3.08
CA ASP A 125 -12.33 -19.27 2.34
C ASP A 125 -10.89 -19.81 2.18
N PHE A 126 -9.87 -18.93 2.27
CA PHE A 126 -8.47 -19.30 2.04
C PHE A 126 -7.54 -18.92 3.20
N LEU A 127 -7.40 -17.62 3.53
CA LEU A 127 -6.30 -17.18 4.39
C LEU A 127 -6.45 -17.71 5.82
N GLU A 128 -7.62 -17.62 6.40
CA GLU A 128 -7.88 -18.14 7.75
C GLU A 128 -7.96 -19.66 7.77
N PRO A 129 -8.82 -20.36 7.00
CA PRO A 129 -9.01 -21.79 7.15
C PRO A 129 -7.90 -22.65 6.56
N GLU A 130 -7.28 -22.25 5.45
CA GLU A 130 -6.30 -23.09 4.75
C GLU A 130 -4.85 -22.71 5.10
N PHE A 131 -4.55 -21.42 5.21
CA PHE A 131 -3.21 -20.95 5.59
C PHE A 131 -3.04 -20.72 7.09
N GLY A 132 -4.12 -20.79 7.89
CA GLY A 132 -4.07 -20.61 9.33
C GLY A 132 -3.75 -19.17 9.76
N PHE A 133 -4.08 -18.20 8.93
CA PHE A 133 -3.85 -16.79 9.24
C PHE A 133 -4.70 -16.35 10.44
N GLN A 134 -4.17 -15.46 11.26
CA GLN A 134 -4.85 -14.97 12.46
C GLN A 134 -5.22 -13.51 12.31
N GLU A 135 -6.47 -13.18 12.60
CA GLU A 135 -7.03 -11.83 12.46
C GLU A 135 -6.20 -10.74 13.16
N LYS A 136 -5.57 -11.07 14.30
CA LYS A 136 -4.72 -10.12 15.04
C LYS A 136 -3.55 -9.52 14.22
N PHE A 137 -3.17 -10.16 13.11
CA PHE A 137 -2.12 -9.70 12.20
C PHE A 137 -2.66 -9.03 10.93
N LEU A 138 -3.99 -9.07 10.75
CA LEU A 138 -4.65 -8.50 9.59
C LEU A 138 -4.95 -7.01 9.79
N GLN A 139 -4.70 -6.23 8.75
CA GLN A 139 -5.24 -4.88 8.60
C GLN A 139 -5.80 -4.74 7.19
N VAL A 140 -7.08 -4.43 7.08
CA VAL A 140 -7.73 -4.13 5.81
C VAL A 140 -7.77 -2.63 5.62
N THR A 141 -7.39 -2.16 4.42
CA THR A 141 -7.46 -0.74 4.07
C THR A 141 -8.11 -0.58 2.70
N PHE A 142 -8.90 0.48 2.54
CA PHE A 142 -9.38 0.91 1.24
C PHE A 142 -8.25 1.61 0.48
N SER A 143 -8.03 1.27 -0.79
CA SER A 143 -6.95 1.83 -1.61
C SER A 143 -7.08 3.33 -1.89
N GLY A 144 -8.29 3.88 -1.67
CA GLY A 144 -8.64 5.26 -2.02
C GLY A 144 -9.14 5.42 -3.45
N HIS A 145 -9.21 4.32 -4.22
CA HIS A 145 -9.71 4.31 -5.58
C HIS A 145 -10.65 3.14 -5.85
N ARG A 146 -10.16 1.96 -6.22
CA ARG A 146 -11.00 0.86 -6.73
C ARG A 146 -10.80 -0.46 -6.01
N GLY A 147 -10.20 -0.48 -4.84
CA GLY A 147 -9.87 -1.76 -4.24
C GLY A 147 -9.61 -1.73 -2.74
N PHE A 148 -9.23 -2.89 -2.24
CA PHE A 148 -8.84 -3.11 -0.86
C PHE A 148 -7.48 -3.77 -0.79
N HIS A 149 -6.66 -3.37 0.18
CA HIS A 149 -5.41 -4.03 0.52
C HIS A 149 -5.58 -4.78 1.84
N LEU A 150 -5.32 -6.08 1.83
CA LEU A 150 -5.22 -6.90 3.03
C LEU A 150 -3.73 -6.97 3.42
N HIS A 151 -3.35 -6.25 4.45
CA HIS A 151 -2.00 -6.27 5.00
C HIS A 151 -1.93 -7.32 6.09
N TYR A 152 -1.11 -8.34 5.89
CA TYR A 152 -0.88 -9.37 6.88
C TYR A 152 0.55 -9.30 7.40
N ARG A 153 0.72 -9.12 8.71
CA ARG A 153 1.99 -8.76 9.35
C ARG A 153 2.41 -9.75 10.43
N ASP A 154 2.24 -11.05 10.16
CA ASP A 154 2.81 -12.08 11.03
C ASP A 154 4.34 -12.11 10.87
N PRO A 155 5.11 -11.94 11.98
CA PRO A 155 6.56 -12.02 11.93
C PRO A 155 7.10 -13.33 11.37
N ALA A 156 6.36 -14.44 11.51
CA ALA A 156 6.74 -15.74 10.96
C ALA A 156 6.84 -15.73 9.42
N LEU A 157 6.11 -14.83 8.75
CA LEU A 157 6.05 -14.75 7.29
C LEU A 157 6.94 -13.66 6.69
N PHE A 158 7.63 -12.86 7.49
CA PHE A 158 8.42 -11.72 6.99
C PHE A 158 9.51 -12.12 6.01
N HIS A 159 10.05 -13.31 6.15
CA HIS A 159 11.16 -13.80 5.33
C HIS A 159 10.74 -14.71 4.18
N LEU A 160 9.44 -14.84 3.92
CA LEU A 160 8.97 -15.52 2.71
C LEU A 160 9.56 -14.82 1.48
N ASP A 161 10.23 -15.58 0.65
CA ASP A 161 10.80 -15.07 -0.60
C ASP A 161 9.73 -14.84 -1.69
N SER A 162 10.15 -14.38 -2.85
CA SER A 162 9.25 -14.10 -3.95
C SER A 162 8.63 -15.35 -4.57
N GLU A 163 9.27 -16.50 -4.45
CA GLU A 163 8.79 -17.77 -4.98
C GLU A 163 7.64 -18.29 -4.12
N ALA A 164 7.84 -18.41 -2.81
CA ALA A 164 6.80 -18.84 -1.87
C ALA A 164 5.56 -17.92 -1.91
N ARG A 165 5.77 -16.59 -2.10
CA ARG A 165 4.65 -15.64 -2.25
C ARG A 165 3.86 -15.88 -3.54
N ARG A 166 4.53 -16.19 -4.65
CA ARG A 166 3.88 -16.52 -5.91
C ARG A 166 3.13 -17.86 -5.84
N GLU A 167 3.70 -18.88 -5.21
CA GLU A 167 3.03 -20.16 -5.01
C GLU A 167 1.72 -20.01 -4.21
N MET A 168 1.74 -19.20 -3.15
CA MET A 168 0.53 -18.90 -2.39
C MET A 168 -0.55 -18.24 -3.27
N VAL A 169 -0.18 -17.26 -4.08
CA VAL A 169 -1.12 -16.59 -4.99
C VAL A 169 -1.64 -17.57 -6.06
N SER A 170 -0.76 -18.37 -6.65
CA SER A 170 -1.15 -19.39 -7.66
C SER A 170 -2.13 -20.40 -7.07
N TYR A 171 -1.91 -20.85 -5.84
CA TYR A 171 -2.83 -21.73 -5.14
C TYR A 171 -4.22 -21.09 -4.98
N ILE A 172 -4.28 -19.87 -4.46
CA ILE A 172 -5.55 -19.15 -4.26
C ILE A 172 -6.30 -18.92 -5.59
N ARG A 173 -5.57 -18.72 -6.69
CA ARG A 173 -6.15 -18.53 -8.03
C ARG A 173 -6.48 -19.84 -8.75
N GLY A 174 -6.14 -20.99 -8.17
CA GLY A 174 -6.30 -22.31 -8.81
C GLY A 174 -5.40 -22.49 -10.04
N GLU A 175 -4.24 -21.83 -10.05
CA GLU A 175 -3.23 -21.95 -11.09
C GLU A 175 -2.21 -23.01 -10.65
N GLY A 176 -2.21 -24.19 -11.26
CA GLY A 176 -1.31 -25.30 -10.96
C GLY A 176 -1.03 -26.20 -12.16
#